data_3da0b352512e46113849ec28ba99d760
#
_entry.id   3da0b352512e46113849ec28ba99d760
#
_cell.length_a   1.000
_cell.length_b   1.000
_cell.length_c   1.000
_cell.angle_alpha   90.00
_cell.angle_beta   90.00
_cell.angle_gamma   90.00
#
_symmetry.space_group_name_H-M   'P 1'
#
loop_
_entity.id
_entity.type
_entity.pdbx_description
1 polymer ?
#
loop_
_entity_poly.entity_id
_entity_poly.type
_entity_poly.pdbx_seq_one_letter_code
_entity_poly.pdbx_strand_id
1 'polypeptide(L)'
;MSKTKKSGPAIFMYSVIAATVVTALVCFVLYYGGTTDSELVLWIGIVAFMIMYHFWVRIIMGNVTKLFEIDRNHWWFKELPFEKSLYKLLCVKSWKGKALTYNPEHFSLKLHAPQEIADVTAKSEVDHWVNEVISVSSIFFSLLWGEFWIFLLTAVAAMIFDAQFIIIQRYNRPRLLRLMEKKTLKQS
;
A
#
# COMPACT_ATOMS: atom_id res chain seq x y z
N MET A 1 14.72 25.39 5.60
CA MET A 1 14.09 24.05 5.43
C MET A 1 12.66 24.12 5.97
N SER A 2 11.66 24.25 5.10
CA SER A 2 10.25 24.19 5.51
C SER A 2 9.94 22.76 5.96
N LYS A 3 9.54 22.59 7.22
CA LYS A 3 9.03 21.30 7.73
C LYS A 3 7.73 21.01 7.01
N THR A 4 7.76 20.14 6.00
CA THR A 4 6.55 19.65 5.37
C THR A 4 5.66 18.99 6.42
N LYS A 5 4.48 19.56 6.64
CA LYS A 5 3.48 19.05 7.60
C LYS A 5 3.08 17.64 7.14
N LYS A 6 3.28 16.62 7.99
CA LYS A 6 2.89 15.25 7.65
C LYS A 6 1.39 15.20 7.36
N SER A 7 0.99 14.48 6.31
CA SER A 7 -0.43 14.28 5.99
C SER A 7 -1.16 13.49 7.09
N GLY A 8 -2.48 13.65 7.20
CA GLY A 8 -3.29 12.88 8.16
C GLY A 8 -3.07 11.37 8.07
N PRO A 9 -3.08 10.76 6.85
CA PRO A 9 -2.76 9.35 6.67
C PRO A 9 -1.37 8.95 7.17
N ALA A 10 -0.35 9.81 7.00
CA ALA A 10 0.99 9.54 7.52
C ALA A 10 1.00 9.50 9.05
N ILE A 11 0.33 10.46 9.69
CA ILE A 11 0.23 10.49 11.16
C ILE A 11 -0.48 9.22 11.65
N PHE A 12 -1.59 8.84 11.02
CA PHE A 12 -2.32 7.61 11.33
C PHE A 12 -1.41 6.38 11.24
N MET A 13 -0.66 6.20 10.16
CA MET A 13 0.25 5.06 9.99
C MET A 13 1.30 4.99 11.11
N TYR A 14 1.94 6.11 11.44
CA TYR A 14 2.94 6.14 12.54
C TYR A 14 2.31 5.85 13.90
N SER A 15 1.09 6.33 14.15
CA SER A 15 0.38 6.06 15.39
C SER A 15 0.03 4.57 15.53
N VAL A 16 -0.44 3.95 14.45
CA VAL A 16 -0.73 2.50 14.43
C VAL A 16 0.56 1.70 14.68
N ILE A 17 1.66 2.03 13.99
CA ILE A 17 2.95 1.37 14.22
C ILE A 17 3.37 1.49 15.70
N ALA A 18 3.33 2.69 16.27
CA ALA A 18 3.72 2.88 17.66
C ALA A 18 2.87 2.06 18.63
N ALA A 19 1.54 2.09 18.46
CA ALA A 19 0.62 1.32 19.30
C ALA A 19 0.85 -0.18 19.17
N THR A 20 1.01 -0.69 17.95
CA THR A 20 1.18 -2.14 17.71
C THR A 20 2.56 -2.64 18.14
N VAL A 21 3.63 -1.83 18.04
CA VAL A 21 4.95 -2.16 18.63
C VAL A 21 4.82 -2.36 20.14
N VAL A 22 4.19 -1.40 20.83
CA VAL A 22 4.01 -1.50 22.29
C VAL A 22 3.19 -2.73 22.65
N THR A 23 2.06 -2.97 21.95
CA THR A 23 1.21 -4.13 22.20
C THR A 23 1.96 -5.43 21.97
N ALA A 24 2.69 -5.57 20.85
CA ALA A 24 3.45 -6.77 20.55
C ALA A 24 4.54 -7.04 21.62
N LEU A 25 5.30 -6.01 21.99
CA LEU A 25 6.34 -6.13 23.02
C LEU A 25 5.76 -6.56 24.36
N VAL A 26 4.69 -5.92 24.81
CA VAL A 26 4.04 -6.26 26.08
C VAL A 26 3.54 -7.71 26.05
N CYS A 27 2.82 -8.12 25.00
CA CYS A 27 2.30 -9.47 24.89
C CYS A 27 3.42 -10.53 24.85
N PHE A 28 4.49 -10.30 24.09
CA PHE A 28 5.60 -11.23 24.01
C PHE A 28 6.40 -11.30 25.32
N VAL A 29 6.61 -10.18 26.02
CA VAL A 29 7.26 -10.17 27.34
C VAL A 29 6.42 -10.96 28.37
N LEU A 30 5.10 -10.76 28.40
CA LEU A 30 4.21 -11.47 29.30
C LEU A 30 4.19 -12.98 29.03
N TYR A 31 4.13 -13.38 27.76
CA TYR A 31 4.05 -14.79 27.37
C TYR A 31 5.40 -15.49 27.52
N TYR A 32 6.46 -15.00 26.89
CA TYR A 32 7.78 -15.64 26.95
C TYR A 32 8.52 -15.41 28.28
N GLY A 33 8.15 -14.37 29.02
CA GLY A 33 8.63 -14.12 30.38
C GLY A 33 7.98 -15.03 31.45
N GLY A 34 7.05 -15.91 31.06
CA GLY A 34 6.39 -16.84 31.96
C GLY A 34 5.39 -16.20 32.91
N THR A 35 4.95 -14.97 32.64
CA THR A 35 3.92 -14.30 33.44
C THR A 35 2.51 -14.86 33.13
N THR A 36 2.31 -15.36 31.90
CA THR A 36 1.06 -16.00 31.48
C THR A 36 1.32 -17.02 30.37
N ASP A 37 0.57 -18.14 30.42
CA ASP A 37 0.58 -19.20 29.41
C ASP A 37 -0.63 -19.06 28.45
N SER A 38 -1.29 -17.91 28.45
CA SER A 38 -2.48 -17.68 27.64
C SER A 38 -2.15 -17.54 26.16
N GLU A 39 -2.62 -18.49 25.34
CA GLU A 39 -2.49 -18.45 23.88
C GLU A 39 -3.11 -17.17 23.29
N LEU A 40 -4.18 -16.64 23.91
CA LEU A 40 -4.80 -15.39 23.48
C LEU A 40 -3.81 -14.21 23.54
N VAL A 41 -2.96 -14.16 24.59
CA VAL A 41 -1.92 -13.12 24.72
C VAL A 41 -0.88 -13.28 23.61
N LEU A 42 -0.47 -14.51 23.30
CA LEU A 42 0.42 -14.77 22.17
C LEU A 42 -0.20 -14.33 20.84
N TRP A 43 -1.45 -14.70 20.57
CA TRP A 43 -2.15 -14.33 19.34
C TRP A 43 -2.30 -12.82 19.18
N ILE A 44 -2.63 -12.10 20.25
CA ILE A 44 -2.68 -10.62 20.22
C ILE A 44 -1.30 -10.06 19.88
N GLY A 45 -0.24 -10.61 20.48
CA GLY A 45 1.14 -10.23 20.19
C GLY A 45 1.51 -10.43 18.73
N ILE A 46 1.18 -11.60 18.16
CA ILE A 46 1.46 -11.93 16.75
C ILE A 46 0.66 -11.02 15.81
N VAL A 47 -0.64 -10.82 16.05
CA VAL A 47 -1.46 -9.92 15.24
C VAL A 47 -0.93 -8.48 15.27
N ALA A 48 -0.56 -7.98 16.46
CA ALA A 48 0.03 -6.66 16.60
C ALA A 48 1.37 -6.55 15.87
N PHE A 49 2.23 -7.55 15.96
CA PHE A 49 3.49 -7.65 15.21
C PHE A 49 3.23 -7.61 13.70
N MET A 50 2.26 -8.38 13.19
CA MET A 50 1.94 -8.44 11.76
C MET A 50 1.38 -7.11 11.24
N ILE A 51 0.52 -6.43 12.02
CA ILE A 51 0.03 -5.09 11.65
C ILE A 51 1.21 -4.11 11.58
N MET A 52 2.05 -4.07 12.60
CA MET A 52 3.27 -3.25 12.63
C MET A 52 4.14 -3.55 11.40
N TYR A 53 4.44 -4.81 11.12
CA TYR A 53 5.26 -5.26 10.01
C TYR A 53 4.73 -4.76 8.67
N HIS A 54 3.44 -4.97 8.37
CA HIS A 54 2.85 -4.55 7.11
C HIS A 54 2.82 -3.03 6.93
N PHE A 55 2.57 -2.25 7.98
CA PHE A 55 2.65 -0.79 7.90
C PHE A 55 4.09 -0.29 7.75
N TRP A 56 5.04 -0.92 8.45
CA TRP A 56 6.45 -0.56 8.36
C TRP A 56 7.04 -0.80 6.98
N VAL A 57 6.75 -1.96 6.39
CA VAL A 57 7.17 -2.31 5.02
C VAL A 57 6.68 -1.27 4.01
N ARG A 58 5.42 -0.81 4.10
CA ARG A 58 4.88 0.23 3.22
C ARG A 58 5.64 1.55 3.33
N ILE A 59 6.04 1.94 4.53
CA ILE A 59 6.85 3.15 4.71
C ILE A 59 8.25 2.98 4.11
N ILE A 60 8.87 1.82 4.30
CA ILE A 60 10.19 1.52 3.73
C ILE A 60 10.12 1.51 2.21
N MET A 61 9.21 0.73 1.63
CA MET A 61 9.09 0.57 0.18
C MET A 61 8.75 1.87 -0.51
N GLY A 62 7.82 2.68 0.03
CA GLY A 62 7.52 4.00 -0.50
C GLY A 62 8.70 4.99 -0.49
N ASN A 63 9.81 4.67 0.20
CA ASN A 63 11.06 5.42 0.12
C ASN A 63 12.08 4.74 -0.81
N VAL A 64 12.15 3.42 -0.80
CA VAL A 64 13.08 2.63 -1.63
C VAL A 64 12.77 2.81 -3.11
N THR A 65 11.51 2.75 -3.51
CA THR A 65 11.12 2.89 -4.93
C THR A 65 11.38 4.27 -5.51
N LYS A 66 11.53 5.32 -4.66
CA LYS A 66 11.98 6.65 -5.11
C LYS A 66 13.39 6.63 -5.70
N LEU A 67 14.21 5.64 -5.33
CA LEU A 67 15.58 5.47 -5.81
C LEU A 67 15.65 4.85 -7.22
N PHE A 68 14.54 4.30 -7.71
CA PHE A 68 14.48 3.66 -9.01
C PHE A 68 13.77 4.53 -10.05
N GLU A 69 14.31 4.55 -11.26
CA GLU A 69 13.63 5.11 -12.41
C GLU A 69 12.69 4.05 -12.99
N ILE A 70 11.40 4.37 -13.05
CA ILE A 70 10.37 3.47 -13.56
C ILE A 70 9.84 4.08 -14.86
N ASP A 71 10.05 3.38 -15.99
CA ASP A 71 9.50 3.79 -17.26
C ASP A 71 7.99 3.48 -17.32
N ARG A 72 7.18 4.52 -17.24
CA ARG A 72 5.71 4.41 -17.34
C ARG A 72 5.21 3.84 -18.68
N ASN A 73 6.04 3.86 -19.73
CA ASN A 73 5.68 3.34 -21.05
C ASN A 73 5.94 1.83 -21.18
N HIS A 74 6.55 1.22 -20.17
CA HIS A 74 6.80 -0.22 -20.17
C HIS A 74 5.48 -0.99 -20.37
N TRP A 75 5.55 -2.12 -21.08
CA TRP A 75 4.39 -2.95 -21.41
C TRP A 75 3.54 -3.35 -20.21
N TRP A 76 4.16 -3.53 -19.04
CA TRP A 76 3.50 -3.86 -17.77
C TRP A 76 2.39 -2.87 -17.40
N PHE A 77 2.55 -1.59 -17.73
CA PHE A 77 1.62 -0.52 -17.39
C PHE A 77 0.52 -0.30 -18.43
N LYS A 78 0.51 -1.05 -19.52
CA LYS A 78 -0.54 -0.97 -20.54
C LYS A 78 -1.86 -1.53 -20.01
N GLU A 79 -2.96 -0.90 -20.40
CA GLU A 79 -4.32 -1.37 -20.05
C GLU A 79 -4.57 -2.74 -20.67
N LEU A 80 -4.94 -3.73 -19.85
CA LEU A 80 -5.29 -5.06 -20.31
C LEU A 80 -6.77 -5.13 -20.73
N PRO A 81 -7.14 -5.99 -21.71
CA PRO A 81 -8.50 -6.03 -22.27
C PRO A 81 -9.61 -6.24 -21.24
N PHE A 82 -9.34 -7.07 -20.19
CA PHE A 82 -10.32 -7.40 -19.15
C PHE A 82 -10.50 -6.32 -18.08
N GLU A 83 -9.55 -5.39 -17.94
CA GLU A 83 -9.54 -4.40 -16.85
C GLU A 83 -10.78 -3.51 -16.86
N LYS A 84 -11.27 -3.12 -18.04
CA LYS A 84 -12.49 -2.30 -18.15
C LYS A 84 -13.71 -2.99 -17.55
N SER A 85 -13.84 -4.30 -17.76
CA SER A 85 -14.92 -5.12 -17.20
C SER A 85 -14.74 -5.28 -15.70
N LEU A 86 -13.51 -5.55 -15.25
CA LEU A 86 -13.16 -5.64 -13.84
C LEU A 86 -13.48 -4.35 -13.08
N TYR A 87 -13.14 -3.18 -13.64
CA TYR A 87 -13.43 -1.89 -13.00
C TYR A 87 -14.92 -1.59 -12.87
N LYS A 88 -15.75 -2.06 -13.83
CA LYS A 88 -17.20 -1.98 -13.75
C LYS A 88 -17.74 -2.90 -12.66
N LEU A 89 -17.29 -4.16 -12.63
CA LEU A 89 -17.68 -5.15 -11.63
C LEU A 89 -17.35 -4.67 -10.21
N LEU A 90 -16.16 -4.15 -10.00
CA LEU A 90 -15.69 -3.64 -8.71
C LEU A 90 -16.21 -2.24 -8.38
N CYS A 91 -17.03 -1.62 -9.25
CA CYS A 91 -17.55 -0.27 -9.05
C CYS A 91 -16.48 0.77 -8.68
N VAL A 92 -15.26 0.68 -9.27
CA VAL A 92 -14.08 1.46 -8.89
C VAL A 92 -14.35 2.97 -8.86
N LYS A 93 -15.18 3.47 -9.77
CA LYS A 93 -15.55 4.89 -9.85
C LYS A 93 -16.21 5.41 -8.57
N SER A 94 -16.95 4.58 -7.85
CA SER A 94 -17.75 5.00 -6.67
C SER A 94 -16.91 5.14 -5.40
N TRP A 95 -15.83 4.36 -5.26
CA TRP A 95 -15.06 4.31 -4.01
C TRP A 95 -13.62 4.84 -4.13
N LYS A 96 -13.04 4.90 -5.34
CA LYS A 96 -11.64 5.33 -5.51
C LYS A 96 -11.30 6.70 -4.89
N GLY A 97 -12.25 7.61 -4.82
CA GLY A 97 -12.07 8.94 -4.21
C GLY A 97 -12.07 8.93 -2.67
N LYS A 98 -12.45 7.80 -2.06
CA LYS A 98 -12.48 7.60 -0.61
C LYS A 98 -11.26 6.85 -0.08
N ALA A 99 -10.42 6.32 -0.99
CA ALA A 99 -9.22 5.58 -0.60
C ALA A 99 -8.22 6.52 0.11
N LEU A 100 -7.65 6.02 1.21
CA LEU A 100 -6.65 6.75 2.00
C LEU A 100 -5.37 6.91 1.18
N THR A 101 -5.08 8.12 0.74
CA THR A 101 -3.87 8.43 -0.02
C THR A 101 -2.84 9.09 0.88
N TYR A 102 -1.62 8.54 0.95
CA TYR A 102 -0.54 9.04 1.81
C TYR A 102 -0.16 10.48 1.48
N ASN A 103 0.00 10.80 0.17
CA ASN A 103 0.30 12.14 -0.33
C ASN A 103 -0.68 12.51 -1.46
N PRO A 104 -1.91 12.97 -1.15
CA PRO A 104 -2.91 13.27 -2.16
C PRO A 104 -2.51 14.40 -3.12
N GLU A 105 -1.62 15.31 -2.69
CA GLU A 105 -1.13 16.42 -3.50
C GLU A 105 -0.39 15.95 -4.76
N HIS A 106 0.33 14.82 -4.70
CA HIS A 106 1.07 14.25 -5.83
C HIS A 106 0.16 13.81 -6.98
N PHE A 107 -1.13 13.62 -6.73
CA PHE A 107 -2.13 13.21 -7.73
C PHE A 107 -3.03 14.34 -8.19
N SER A 108 -2.71 15.59 -7.81
CA SER A 108 -3.51 16.76 -8.10
C SER A 108 -3.15 17.37 -9.46
N LEU A 109 -4.08 17.32 -10.42
CA LEU A 109 -3.96 18.03 -11.71
C LEU A 109 -3.91 19.55 -11.59
N LYS A 110 -4.18 20.12 -10.40
CA LYS A 110 -4.01 21.55 -10.13
C LYS A 110 -2.56 21.92 -9.83
N LEU A 111 -1.79 20.99 -9.27
CA LEU A 111 -0.42 21.21 -8.81
C LEU A 111 0.62 20.61 -9.76
N HIS A 112 0.27 19.56 -10.49
CA HIS A 112 1.21 18.78 -11.29
C HIS A 112 0.70 18.57 -12.72
N ALA A 113 1.63 18.50 -13.66
CA ALA A 113 1.33 18.12 -15.03
C ALA A 113 0.85 16.67 -15.12
N PRO A 114 -0.03 16.32 -16.11
CA PRO A 114 -0.48 14.95 -16.27
C PRO A 114 0.67 13.93 -16.44
N GLN A 115 1.79 14.35 -17.03
CA GLN A 115 3.01 13.54 -17.18
C GLN A 115 3.58 13.14 -15.83
N GLU A 116 3.80 14.11 -14.93
CA GLU A 116 4.33 13.90 -13.59
C GLU A 116 3.42 12.96 -12.78
N ILE A 117 2.10 13.16 -12.88
CA ILE A 117 1.13 12.29 -12.21
C ILE A 117 1.17 10.88 -12.79
N ALA A 118 1.36 10.71 -14.11
CA ALA A 118 1.48 9.39 -14.72
C ALA A 118 2.75 8.65 -14.23
N ASP A 119 3.85 9.36 -14.03
CA ASP A 119 5.08 8.78 -13.46
C ASP A 119 4.88 8.38 -11.98
N VAL A 120 4.25 9.25 -11.20
CA VAL A 120 3.90 8.94 -9.80
C VAL A 120 2.97 7.73 -9.71
N THR A 121 1.97 7.62 -10.60
CA THR A 121 1.07 6.44 -10.62
C THR A 121 1.80 5.16 -10.97
N ALA A 122 2.79 5.19 -11.87
CA ALA A 122 3.59 4.01 -12.20
C ALA A 122 4.44 3.57 -11.01
N LYS A 123 5.14 4.50 -10.36
CA LYS A 123 5.92 4.23 -9.14
C LYS A 123 5.05 3.67 -8.02
N SER A 124 3.92 4.31 -7.75
CA SER A 124 2.97 3.86 -6.72
C SER A 124 2.43 2.45 -6.99
N GLU A 125 2.16 2.11 -8.26
CA GLU A 125 1.72 0.76 -8.62
C GLU A 125 2.81 -0.28 -8.29
N VAL A 126 4.07 0.00 -8.63
CA VAL A 126 5.20 -0.89 -8.31
C VAL A 126 5.36 -1.06 -6.80
N ASP A 127 5.25 0.03 -6.02
CA ASP A 127 5.29 -0.02 -4.55
C ASP A 127 4.28 -1.03 -4.01
N HIS A 128 3.04 -0.97 -4.48
CA HIS A 128 1.99 -1.86 -4.01
C HIS A 128 2.19 -3.30 -4.49
N TRP A 129 2.70 -3.54 -5.72
CA TRP A 129 3.06 -4.89 -6.16
C TRP A 129 4.17 -5.52 -5.32
N VAL A 130 5.19 -4.75 -4.95
CA VAL A 130 6.26 -5.23 -4.06
C VAL A 130 5.69 -5.54 -2.67
N ASN A 131 4.80 -4.69 -2.14
CA ASN A 131 4.12 -4.94 -0.88
C ASN A 131 3.27 -6.21 -0.92
N GLU A 132 2.61 -6.52 -2.05
CA GLU A 132 1.89 -7.79 -2.25
C GLU A 132 2.83 -9.00 -2.09
N VAL A 133 3.97 -8.99 -2.79
CA VAL A 133 4.96 -10.07 -2.69
C VAL A 133 5.47 -10.24 -1.26
N ILE A 134 5.77 -9.12 -0.57
CA ILE A 134 6.22 -9.15 0.81
C ILE A 134 5.09 -9.64 1.75
N SER A 135 3.85 -9.26 1.49
CA SER A 135 2.70 -9.74 2.27
C SER A 135 2.52 -11.25 2.14
N VAL A 136 2.67 -11.81 0.94
CA VAL A 136 2.67 -13.27 0.75
C VAL A 136 3.84 -13.92 1.50
N SER A 137 5.05 -13.35 1.38
CA SER A 137 6.23 -13.91 2.06
C SER A 137 6.12 -13.90 3.59
N SER A 138 5.31 -13.00 4.16
CA SER A 138 5.11 -12.91 5.61
C SER A 138 4.43 -14.16 6.20
N ILE A 139 3.76 -14.98 5.37
CA ILE A 139 3.19 -16.26 5.80
C ILE A 139 4.27 -17.21 6.33
N PHE A 140 5.52 -17.12 5.84
CA PHE A 140 6.63 -17.92 6.33
C PHE A 140 6.98 -17.66 7.80
N PHE A 141 6.56 -16.54 8.41
CA PHE A 141 6.70 -16.34 9.85
C PHE A 141 5.92 -17.38 10.67
N SER A 142 4.91 -18.03 10.08
CA SER A 142 4.22 -19.15 10.73
C SER A 142 5.15 -20.32 11.07
N LEU A 143 6.29 -20.46 10.39
CA LEU A 143 7.30 -21.47 10.72
C LEU A 143 7.97 -21.20 12.08
N LEU A 144 7.96 -19.95 12.56
CA LEU A 144 8.52 -19.56 13.85
C LEU A 144 7.53 -19.71 15.00
N TRP A 145 6.24 -19.42 14.77
CA TRP A 145 5.20 -19.40 15.81
C TRP A 145 4.14 -20.49 15.66
N GLY A 146 4.11 -21.22 14.54
CA GLY A 146 3.12 -22.27 14.29
C GLY A 146 1.71 -21.81 13.95
N GLU A 147 1.38 -20.53 14.14
CA GLU A 147 0.03 -19.97 14.00
C GLU A 147 -0.31 -19.60 12.55
N PHE A 148 -0.32 -20.58 11.66
CA PHE A 148 -0.49 -20.39 10.20
C PHE A 148 -1.69 -19.52 9.82
N TRP A 149 -2.85 -19.73 10.44
CA TRP A 149 -4.07 -19.01 10.11
C TRP A 149 -3.98 -17.52 10.44
N ILE A 150 -3.29 -17.13 11.51
CA ILE A 150 -3.09 -15.72 11.88
C ILE A 150 -2.24 -15.04 10.80
N PHE A 151 -1.14 -15.67 10.38
CA PHE A 151 -0.27 -15.13 9.33
C PHE A 151 -0.97 -15.06 7.98
N LEU A 152 -1.73 -16.11 7.61
CA LEU A 152 -2.51 -16.12 6.37
C LEU A 152 -3.56 -15.00 6.34
N LEU A 153 -4.36 -14.86 7.39
CA LEU A 153 -5.42 -13.86 7.45
C LEU A 153 -4.86 -12.43 7.44
N THR A 154 -3.78 -12.18 8.17
CA THR A 154 -3.13 -10.85 8.17
C THR A 154 -2.47 -10.54 6.84
N ALA A 155 -1.84 -11.52 6.17
CA ALA A 155 -1.29 -11.36 4.83
C ALA A 155 -2.39 -11.06 3.80
N VAL A 156 -3.50 -11.82 3.81
CA VAL A 156 -4.64 -11.59 2.91
C VAL A 156 -5.25 -10.21 3.13
N ALA A 157 -5.43 -9.79 4.38
CA ALA A 157 -5.94 -8.45 4.68
C ALA A 157 -4.99 -7.35 4.15
N ALA A 158 -3.68 -7.54 4.29
CA ALA A 158 -2.67 -6.64 3.76
C ALA A 158 -2.69 -6.59 2.22
N MET A 159 -2.83 -7.74 1.56
CA MET A 159 -2.96 -7.83 0.10
C MET A 159 -4.22 -7.13 -0.41
N ILE A 160 -5.37 -7.33 0.22
CA ILE A 160 -6.61 -6.63 -0.14
C ILE A 160 -6.43 -5.11 -0.02
N PHE A 161 -5.68 -4.67 1.00
CA PHE A 161 -5.37 -3.26 1.18
C PHE A 161 -4.49 -2.71 0.05
N ASP A 162 -3.46 -3.41 -0.39
CA ASP A 162 -2.59 -2.97 -1.49
C ASP A 162 -3.26 -3.08 -2.86
N ALA A 163 -4.03 -4.15 -3.10
CA ALA A 163 -4.75 -4.39 -4.35
C ALA A 163 -5.68 -3.21 -4.73
N GLN A 164 -6.35 -2.58 -3.75
CA GLN A 164 -7.20 -1.43 -4.03
C GLN A 164 -6.40 -0.26 -4.66
N PHE A 165 -5.17 -0.02 -4.21
CA PHE A 165 -4.33 1.05 -4.77
C PHE A 165 -3.80 0.68 -6.15
N ILE A 166 -3.40 -0.57 -6.38
CA ILE A 166 -3.03 -1.07 -7.72
C ILE A 166 -4.19 -0.80 -8.69
N ILE A 167 -5.41 -1.20 -8.32
CA ILE A 167 -6.61 -0.99 -9.12
C ILE A 167 -6.84 0.50 -9.41
N ILE A 168 -6.69 1.38 -8.42
CA ILE A 168 -6.86 2.83 -8.59
C ILE A 168 -5.83 3.39 -9.57
N GLN A 169 -4.55 3.01 -9.44
CA GLN A 169 -3.49 3.50 -10.31
C GLN A 169 -3.73 3.05 -11.75
N ARG A 170 -4.02 1.78 -11.97
CA ARG A 170 -4.32 1.21 -13.29
C ARG A 170 -5.60 1.81 -13.89
N TYR A 171 -6.64 2.05 -13.09
CA TYR A 171 -7.87 2.71 -13.52
C TYR A 171 -7.65 4.16 -13.96
N ASN A 172 -6.79 4.92 -13.31
CA ASN A 172 -6.59 6.34 -13.58
C ASN A 172 -5.59 6.61 -14.72
N ARG A 173 -4.55 5.77 -14.88
CA ARG A 173 -3.46 5.98 -15.86
C ARG A 173 -3.93 6.14 -17.31
N PRO A 174 -4.81 5.30 -17.89
CA PRO A 174 -5.28 5.49 -19.26
C PRO A 174 -6.00 6.83 -19.48
N ARG A 175 -6.61 7.37 -18.41
CA ARG A 175 -7.28 8.68 -18.47
C ARG A 175 -6.28 9.83 -18.51
N LEU A 176 -5.20 9.72 -17.75
CA LEU A 176 -4.09 10.68 -17.77
C LEU A 176 -3.42 10.71 -19.15
N LEU A 177 -3.14 9.53 -19.72
CA LEU A 177 -2.52 9.42 -21.05
C LEU A 177 -3.40 10.08 -22.14
N ARG A 178 -4.70 9.83 -22.13
CA ARG A 178 -5.64 10.50 -23.06
C ARG A 178 -5.70 12.01 -22.86
N LEU A 179 -5.53 12.52 -21.65
CA LEU A 179 -5.45 13.97 -21.40
C LEU A 179 -4.16 14.57 -21.99
N MET A 180 -3.06 13.81 -21.93
CA MET A 180 -1.79 14.22 -22.55
C MET A 180 -1.92 14.32 -24.07
N GLU A 181 -2.44 13.28 -24.73
CA GLU A 181 -2.67 13.24 -26.19
C GLU A 181 -3.52 14.44 -26.65
N LYS A 182 -4.64 14.70 -25.94
CA LYS A 182 -5.51 15.83 -26.26
C LYS A 182 -4.84 17.19 -26.11
N LYS A 183 -3.90 17.35 -25.17
CA LYS A 183 -3.14 18.60 -25.01
C LYS A 183 -2.14 18.79 -26.16
N THR A 184 -1.44 17.72 -26.55
CA THR A 184 -0.49 17.77 -27.67
C THR A 184 -1.18 18.13 -28.99
N LEU A 185 -2.35 17.52 -29.29
CA LEU A 185 -3.13 17.82 -30.49
C LEU A 185 -3.71 19.25 -30.53
N LYS A 186 -3.83 19.94 -29.41
CA LYS A 186 -4.29 21.33 -29.35
C LYS A 186 -3.16 22.36 -29.52
N GLN A 187 -1.93 21.91 -29.39
CA GLN A 187 -0.73 22.75 -29.49
C GLN A 187 -0.03 22.62 -30.85
N SER A 188 -0.40 21.60 -31.65
CA SER A 188 -0.03 21.42 -33.05
C SER A 188 -1.06 22.13 -33.98
#